data_3bdd78febb7442fd22dde9caeefed45b
#
_entry.id   3bdd78febb7442fd22dde9caeefed45b
#
_cell.length_a   1.000
_cell.length_b   1.000
_cell.length_c   1.000
_cell.angle_alpha   90.00
_cell.angle_beta   90.00
_cell.angle_gamma   90.00
#
_symmetry.space_group_name_H-M   'P 1'
#
loop_
_entity.id
_entity.type
_entity.pdbx_description
1 polymer ?
#
loop_
_entity_poly.entity_id
_entity_poly.type
_entity_poly.pdbx_seq_one_letter_code
_entity_poly.pdbx_strand_id
1 'polypeptide(L)'
;MRRPVILLAAMLTFAATVAHADECRLKPKEVVTKFMTEFYLEKRVREAFETWVEPGYIQHNPLAATGRDAAIAFLEPFFRDHPDAVYSIKRIIADGNLVAVHSHAKFAAGDRGLAVVDILRVEHCKIAEHWDVAQPVPEKSANDNGMF
;
A
#
# COMPACT_ATOMS: atom_id res chain seq x y z
N MET A 1 -52.33 -37.75 -47.13
CA MET A 1 -50.86 -37.51 -47.15
C MET A 1 -50.56 -36.38 -46.17
N ARG A 2 -50.03 -36.69 -44.98
CA ARG A 2 -49.71 -35.68 -43.93
C ARG A 2 -48.15 -35.44 -43.95
N ARG A 3 -47.73 -34.19 -44.20
CA ARG A 3 -46.35 -33.80 -44.21
C ARG A 3 -45.86 -33.55 -42.76
N PRO A 4 -44.70 -34.04 -42.34
CA PRO A 4 -44.16 -33.76 -41.03
C PRO A 4 -43.56 -32.34 -41.01
N VAL A 5 -43.90 -31.58 -39.94
CA VAL A 5 -43.27 -30.28 -39.63
C VAL A 5 -42.04 -30.58 -38.77
N ILE A 6 -40.89 -30.23 -39.32
CA ILE A 6 -39.62 -30.34 -38.60
C ILE A 6 -39.43 -29.02 -37.84
N LEU A 7 -39.55 -29.03 -36.49
CA LEU A 7 -39.14 -27.94 -35.64
C LEU A 7 -37.63 -27.93 -35.48
N LEU A 8 -37.00 -26.91 -36.03
CA LEU A 8 -35.56 -26.65 -35.84
C LEU A 8 -35.40 -25.88 -34.53
N ALA A 9 -34.92 -26.51 -33.47
CA ALA A 9 -34.58 -25.86 -32.21
C ALA A 9 -33.19 -25.21 -32.36
N ALA A 10 -33.15 -23.87 -32.38
CA ALA A 10 -31.90 -23.11 -32.35
C ALA A 10 -31.37 -23.05 -30.91
N MET A 11 -30.30 -23.78 -30.62
CA MET A 11 -29.54 -23.62 -29.38
C MET A 11 -28.71 -22.34 -29.43
N LEU A 12 -29.12 -21.31 -28.68
CA LEU A 12 -28.25 -20.16 -28.39
C LEU A 12 -27.19 -20.57 -27.37
N THR A 13 -25.97 -20.73 -27.82
CA THR A 13 -24.81 -20.86 -26.92
C THR A 13 -24.43 -19.48 -26.38
N PHE A 14 -24.72 -19.23 -25.11
CA PHE A 14 -24.27 -18.06 -24.38
C PHE A 14 -22.79 -18.24 -24.08
N ALA A 15 -21.90 -17.63 -24.83
CA ALA A 15 -20.48 -17.56 -24.50
C ALA A 15 -20.31 -16.55 -23.38
N ALA A 16 -20.16 -17.06 -22.15
CA ALA A 16 -19.75 -16.23 -21.01
C ALA A 16 -18.30 -15.76 -21.27
N THR A 17 -18.11 -14.49 -21.57
CA THR A 17 -16.79 -13.86 -21.57
C THR A 17 -16.32 -13.79 -20.12
N VAL A 18 -15.41 -14.69 -19.73
CA VAL A 18 -14.66 -14.60 -18.50
C VAL A 18 -13.77 -13.36 -18.64
N ALA A 19 -14.14 -12.25 -18.00
CA ALA A 19 -13.25 -11.12 -17.84
C ALA A 19 -12.01 -11.64 -17.09
N HIS A 20 -10.88 -11.75 -17.77
CA HIS A 20 -9.60 -11.93 -17.11
C HIS A 20 -9.36 -10.65 -16.33
N ALA A 21 -9.51 -10.72 -15.00
CA ALA A 21 -8.92 -9.73 -14.12
C ALA A 21 -7.42 -9.70 -14.47
N ASP A 22 -6.90 -8.51 -14.75
CA ASP A 22 -5.49 -8.31 -15.08
C ASP A 22 -4.66 -8.90 -13.93
N GLU A 23 -4.04 -10.05 -14.20
CA GLU A 23 -3.34 -10.80 -13.17
C GLU A 23 -2.12 -9.97 -12.76
N CYS A 24 -2.11 -9.52 -11.51
CA CYS A 24 -1.01 -8.77 -10.95
C CYS A 24 0.32 -9.51 -11.17
N ARG A 25 1.23 -8.92 -11.92
CA ARG A 25 2.55 -9.47 -12.23
C ARG A 25 3.65 -9.01 -11.28
N LEU A 26 3.37 -8.00 -10.44
CA LEU A 26 4.33 -7.48 -9.48
C LEU A 26 4.34 -8.34 -8.21
N LYS A 27 5.52 -8.57 -7.67
CA LYS A 27 5.67 -9.19 -6.34
C LYS A 27 5.24 -8.19 -5.26
N PRO A 28 4.73 -8.63 -4.10
CA PRO A 28 4.33 -7.74 -3.00
C PRO A 28 5.42 -6.74 -2.60
N LYS A 29 6.67 -7.18 -2.53
CA LYS A 29 7.82 -6.30 -2.26
C LYS A 29 7.98 -5.18 -3.30
N GLU A 30 7.72 -5.46 -4.59
CA GLU A 30 7.83 -4.47 -5.66
C GLU A 30 6.72 -3.43 -5.57
N VAL A 31 5.48 -3.87 -5.27
CA VAL A 31 4.34 -2.98 -5.03
C VAL A 31 4.65 -2.01 -3.89
N VAL A 32 5.06 -2.54 -2.73
CA VAL A 32 5.38 -1.72 -1.56
C VAL A 32 6.58 -0.81 -1.82
N THR A 33 7.63 -1.29 -2.52
CA THR A 33 8.78 -0.43 -2.85
C THR A 33 8.36 0.77 -3.70
N LYS A 34 7.52 0.56 -4.72
CA LYS A 34 6.99 1.65 -5.56
C LYS A 34 6.14 2.61 -4.76
N PHE A 35 5.19 2.09 -3.97
CA PHE A 35 4.36 2.91 -3.09
C PHE A 35 5.19 3.77 -2.13
N MET A 36 6.14 3.17 -1.39
CA MET A 36 6.97 3.89 -0.44
C MET A 36 7.85 4.95 -1.10
N THR A 37 8.31 4.69 -2.33
CA THR A 37 9.07 5.68 -3.10
C THR A 37 8.19 6.86 -3.46
N GLU A 38 7.06 6.63 -4.09
CA GLU A 38 6.15 7.70 -4.53
C GLU A 38 5.57 8.48 -3.34
N PHE A 39 5.18 7.77 -2.28
CA PHE A 39 4.56 8.37 -1.10
C PHE A 39 5.56 9.15 -0.24
N TYR A 40 6.62 8.49 0.23
CA TYR A 40 7.53 9.10 1.21
C TYR A 40 8.69 9.88 0.60
N LEU A 41 9.29 9.40 -0.51
CA LEU A 41 10.48 10.03 -1.08
C LEU A 41 10.10 11.15 -2.05
N GLU A 42 9.06 10.93 -2.86
CA GLU A 42 8.59 11.91 -3.84
C GLU A 42 7.44 12.79 -3.30
N LYS A 43 6.88 12.44 -2.13
CA LYS A 43 5.77 13.14 -1.45
C LYS A 43 4.52 13.31 -2.32
N ARG A 44 4.31 12.40 -3.28
CA ARG A 44 3.13 12.33 -4.14
C ARG A 44 2.04 11.50 -3.46
N VAL A 45 1.50 12.04 -2.35
CA VAL A 45 0.58 11.30 -1.47
C VAL A 45 -0.61 10.76 -2.22
N ARG A 46 -1.39 11.63 -2.87
CA ARG A 46 -2.62 11.26 -3.56
C ARG A 46 -2.37 10.22 -4.66
N GLU A 47 -1.42 10.51 -5.54
CA GLU A 47 -1.10 9.63 -6.67
C GLU A 47 -0.63 8.24 -6.20
N ALA A 48 0.21 8.20 -5.15
CA ALA A 48 0.68 6.96 -4.58
C ALA A 48 -0.46 6.12 -4.00
N PHE A 49 -1.36 6.75 -3.22
CA PHE A 49 -2.50 6.05 -2.62
C PHE A 49 -3.53 5.61 -3.67
N GLU A 50 -3.88 6.44 -4.63
CA GLU A 50 -4.83 6.08 -5.70
C GLU A 50 -4.27 4.97 -6.59
N THR A 51 -2.94 4.96 -6.82
CA THR A 51 -2.28 3.94 -7.64
C THR A 51 -2.12 2.61 -6.91
N TRP A 52 -1.69 2.62 -5.64
CA TRP A 52 -1.19 1.43 -4.97
C TRP A 52 -2.05 0.94 -3.81
N VAL A 53 -3.08 1.68 -3.36
CA VAL A 53 -3.88 1.33 -2.19
C VAL A 53 -5.33 1.04 -2.58
N GLU A 54 -5.89 -0.02 -2.00
CA GLU A 54 -7.30 -0.37 -2.18
C GLU A 54 -8.22 0.70 -1.59
N PRO A 55 -9.40 0.99 -2.22
CA PRO A 55 -10.36 1.93 -1.65
C PRO A 55 -10.80 1.57 -0.23
N GLY A 56 -10.99 0.26 0.03
CA GLY A 56 -11.37 -0.29 1.33
C GLY A 56 -10.20 -0.60 2.27
N TYR A 57 -9.05 -0.01 2.04
CA TYR A 57 -7.82 -0.17 2.83
C TYR A 57 -8.07 -0.14 4.35
N ILE A 58 -7.60 -1.18 5.04
CA ILE A 58 -7.75 -1.34 6.49
C ILE A 58 -6.54 -0.73 7.20
N GLN A 59 -6.80 0.22 8.09
CA GLN A 59 -5.77 0.91 8.87
C GLN A 59 -5.80 0.46 10.33
N HIS A 60 -4.65 0.05 10.86
CA HIS A 60 -4.50 -0.36 12.26
C HIS A 60 -3.74 0.66 13.12
N ASN A 61 -3.18 1.73 12.54
CA ASN A 61 -2.66 2.82 13.35
C ASN A 61 -3.83 3.52 14.08
N PRO A 62 -3.83 3.60 15.43
CA PRO A 62 -4.96 4.13 16.19
C PRO A 62 -5.19 5.64 15.99
N LEU A 63 -4.25 6.35 15.35
CA LEU A 63 -4.35 7.78 15.07
C LEU A 63 -4.91 8.10 13.68
N ALA A 64 -5.14 7.06 12.83
CA ALA A 64 -5.59 7.22 11.46
C ALA A 64 -6.88 6.44 11.20
N ALA A 65 -7.81 7.03 10.46
CA ALA A 65 -9.06 6.37 10.09
C ALA A 65 -8.83 5.35 8.96
N THR A 66 -9.66 4.30 8.94
CA THR A 66 -9.71 3.31 7.86
C THR A 66 -10.21 3.92 6.56
N GLY A 67 -9.69 3.44 5.42
CA GLY A 67 -10.05 3.84 4.08
C GLY A 67 -8.98 4.69 3.39
N ARG A 68 -8.77 4.43 2.10
CA ARG A 68 -7.77 5.14 1.28
C ARG A 68 -7.97 6.65 1.31
N ASP A 69 -9.21 7.11 1.10
CA ASP A 69 -9.51 8.54 1.00
C ASP A 69 -9.31 9.26 2.36
N ALA A 70 -9.57 8.55 3.47
CA ALA A 70 -9.28 9.06 4.81
C ALA A 70 -7.77 9.20 5.05
N ALA A 71 -6.98 8.23 4.60
CA ALA A 71 -5.52 8.30 4.66
C ALA A 71 -4.97 9.47 3.84
N ILE A 72 -5.46 9.68 2.61
CA ILE A 72 -5.08 10.83 1.78
C ILE A 72 -5.44 12.14 2.48
N ALA A 73 -6.66 12.29 2.98
CA ALA A 73 -7.12 13.50 3.65
C ALA A 73 -6.28 13.87 4.89
N PHE A 74 -5.73 12.88 5.58
CA PHE A 74 -4.84 13.08 6.72
C PHE A 74 -3.39 13.39 6.30
N LEU A 75 -2.85 12.68 5.32
CA LEU A 75 -1.42 12.72 4.98
C LEU A 75 -1.04 13.85 4.02
N GLU A 76 -1.90 14.24 3.08
CA GLU A 76 -1.61 15.37 2.18
C GLU A 76 -1.34 16.68 2.94
N PRO A 77 -2.21 17.12 3.88
CA PRO A 77 -1.92 18.30 4.69
C PRO A 77 -0.65 18.14 5.51
N PHE A 78 -0.43 16.96 6.11
CA PHE A 78 0.75 16.70 6.91
C PHE A 78 2.05 16.92 6.12
N PHE A 79 2.19 16.33 4.91
CA PHE A 79 3.40 16.51 4.11
C PHE A 79 3.55 17.90 3.52
N ARG A 80 2.43 18.58 3.21
CA ARG A 80 2.45 19.98 2.81
C ARG A 80 2.99 20.89 3.92
N ASP A 81 2.57 20.63 5.16
CA ASP A 81 2.92 21.45 6.33
C ASP A 81 4.31 21.07 6.90
N HIS A 82 4.86 19.90 6.50
CA HIS A 82 6.20 19.42 6.85
C HIS A 82 7.07 19.18 5.60
N PRO A 83 7.41 20.24 4.84
CA PRO A 83 8.17 20.09 3.58
C PRO A 83 9.57 19.47 3.81
N ASP A 84 10.15 19.70 5.00
CA ASP A 84 11.46 19.17 5.38
C ASP A 84 11.42 17.75 5.96
N ALA A 85 10.24 17.12 6.01
CA ALA A 85 10.13 15.73 6.44
C ALA A 85 10.94 14.81 5.52
N VAL A 86 11.75 13.93 6.12
CA VAL A 86 12.63 12.98 5.41
C VAL A 86 12.35 11.57 5.92
N TYR A 87 12.08 10.66 4.98
CA TYR A 87 12.02 9.23 5.23
C TYR A 87 13.21 8.54 4.58
N SER A 88 13.94 7.78 5.37
CA SER A 88 15.07 6.97 4.89
C SER A 88 14.74 5.50 5.08
N ILE A 89 14.37 4.81 4.00
CA ILE A 89 14.11 3.37 4.00
C ILE A 89 15.43 2.65 4.26
N LYS A 90 15.47 1.81 5.30
CA LYS A 90 16.67 1.06 5.72
C LYS A 90 16.64 -0.37 5.19
N ARG A 91 15.48 -1.02 5.24
CA ARG A 91 15.28 -2.38 4.72
C ARG A 91 13.82 -2.67 4.40
N ILE A 92 13.61 -3.53 3.42
CA ILE A 92 12.29 -4.05 3.05
C ILE A 92 12.38 -5.57 3.06
N ILE A 93 11.56 -6.21 3.89
CA ILE A 93 11.49 -7.66 4.09
C ILE A 93 10.10 -8.12 3.67
N ALA A 94 10.00 -9.18 2.86
CA ALA A 94 8.71 -9.71 2.42
C ALA A 94 8.61 -11.19 2.75
N ASP A 95 7.43 -11.59 3.22
CA ASP A 95 7.02 -12.98 3.43
C ASP A 95 5.60 -13.17 2.89
N GLY A 96 5.46 -13.95 1.83
CA GLY A 96 4.20 -14.08 1.11
C GLY A 96 3.68 -12.72 0.64
N ASN A 97 2.48 -12.36 1.08
CA ASN A 97 1.84 -11.08 0.76
C ASN A 97 2.04 -10.00 1.83
N LEU A 98 2.79 -10.28 2.89
CA LEU A 98 3.18 -9.32 3.92
C LEU A 98 4.55 -8.73 3.61
N VAL A 99 4.67 -7.40 3.75
CA VAL A 99 5.91 -6.66 3.51
C VAL A 99 6.16 -5.73 4.69
N ALA A 100 7.28 -5.92 5.38
CA ALA A 100 7.76 -5.04 6.44
C ALA A 100 8.79 -4.06 5.89
N VAL A 101 8.60 -2.77 6.20
CA VAL A 101 9.50 -1.67 5.82
C VAL A 101 10.04 -1.01 7.08
N HIS A 102 11.34 -1.14 7.33
CA HIS A 102 12.00 -0.43 8.41
C HIS A 102 12.60 0.87 7.89
N SER A 103 12.21 1.98 8.47
CA SER A 103 12.61 3.33 8.05
C SER A 103 12.98 4.24 9.21
N HIS A 104 13.74 5.30 8.89
CA HIS A 104 14.00 6.43 9.76
C HIS A 104 13.20 7.63 9.27
N ALA A 105 12.22 8.07 10.04
CA ALA A 105 11.41 9.24 9.76
C ALA A 105 11.89 10.43 10.58
N LYS A 106 12.09 11.60 9.94
CA LYS A 106 12.39 12.89 10.56
C LYS A 106 11.42 13.92 10.02
N PHE A 107 10.89 14.78 10.87
CA PHE A 107 9.85 15.74 10.51
C PHE A 107 10.35 17.19 10.47
N ALA A 108 11.55 17.47 11.01
CA ALA A 108 12.18 18.78 10.99
C ALA A 108 13.71 18.66 10.94
N ALA A 109 14.37 19.74 10.55
CA ALA A 109 15.83 19.86 10.62
C ALA A 109 16.30 19.72 12.08
N GLY A 110 17.31 18.85 12.31
CA GLY A 110 17.85 18.57 13.65
C GLY A 110 17.03 17.58 14.49
N ASP A 111 15.86 17.12 14.00
CA ASP A 111 15.09 16.06 14.63
C ASP A 111 15.88 14.74 14.65
N ARG A 112 15.86 14.03 15.80
CA ARG A 112 16.40 12.68 15.88
C ARG A 112 15.48 11.67 15.19
N GLY A 113 14.20 11.97 15.12
CA GLY A 113 13.20 11.21 14.41
C GLY A 113 12.71 9.96 15.12
N LEU A 114 12.07 9.13 14.34
CA LEU A 114 11.46 7.86 14.74
C LEU A 114 12.07 6.70 13.95
N ALA A 115 12.34 5.60 14.60
CA ALA A 115 12.43 4.30 13.95
C ALA A 115 11.01 3.79 13.74
N VAL A 116 10.64 3.55 12.48
CA VAL A 116 9.30 3.11 12.10
C VAL A 116 9.40 1.75 11.42
N VAL A 117 8.48 0.85 11.76
CA VAL A 117 8.25 -0.38 11.02
C VAL A 117 6.80 -0.37 10.53
N ASP A 118 6.64 -0.16 9.22
CA ASP A 118 5.37 -0.34 8.53
C ASP A 118 5.25 -1.81 8.11
N ILE A 119 4.11 -2.44 8.33
CA ILE A 119 3.76 -3.75 7.80
C ILE A 119 2.57 -3.57 6.87
N LEU A 120 2.72 -4.00 5.63
CA LEU A 120 1.73 -3.81 4.58
C LEU A 120 1.33 -5.18 4.02
N ARG A 121 0.02 -5.43 3.90
CA ARG A 121 -0.51 -6.60 3.21
C ARG A 121 -0.93 -6.22 1.80
N VAL A 122 -0.47 -6.98 0.82
CA VAL A 122 -0.69 -6.73 -0.60
C VAL A 122 -1.61 -7.80 -1.18
N GLU A 123 -2.65 -7.35 -1.88
CA GLU A 123 -3.57 -8.18 -2.67
C GLU A 123 -3.77 -7.54 -4.04
N HIS A 124 -3.79 -8.32 -5.10
CA HIS A 124 -4.06 -7.86 -6.48
C HIS A 124 -3.26 -6.60 -6.88
N CYS A 125 -1.97 -6.53 -6.56
CA CYS A 125 -1.08 -5.36 -6.74
C CYS A 125 -1.51 -4.10 -5.97
N LYS A 126 -2.33 -4.22 -4.96
CA LYS A 126 -2.75 -3.11 -4.11
C LYS A 126 -2.44 -3.41 -2.64
N ILE A 127 -2.17 -2.37 -1.90
CA ILE A 127 -2.05 -2.43 -0.45
C ILE A 127 -3.47 -2.45 0.12
N ALA A 128 -3.82 -3.56 0.79
CA ALA A 128 -5.14 -3.78 1.36
C ALA A 128 -5.19 -3.49 2.86
N GLU A 129 -4.04 -3.51 3.55
CA GLU A 129 -4.02 -3.39 5.01
C GLU A 129 -2.64 -2.91 5.49
N HIS A 130 -2.61 -2.18 6.61
CA HIS A 130 -1.42 -1.57 7.17
C HIS A 130 -1.42 -1.57 8.70
N TRP A 131 -0.30 -1.95 9.27
CA TRP A 131 0.08 -1.78 10.67
C TRP A 131 1.38 -1.00 10.74
N ASP A 132 1.57 -0.26 11.81
CA ASP A 132 2.87 0.34 12.11
C ASP A 132 3.22 0.32 13.59
N VAL A 133 4.50 0.39 13.85
CA VAL A 133 5.04 0.70 15.18
C VAL A 133 6.15 1.73 15.02
N ALA A 134 6.18 2.70 15.92
CA ALA A 134 7.17 3.76 15.90
C ALA A 134 7.82 3.92 17.28
N GLN A 135 9.13 4.07 17.27
CA GLN A 135 9.93 4.32 18.47
C GLN A 135 10.77 5.58 18.30
N PRO A 136 10.70 6.56 19.22
CA PRO A 136 11.59 7.72 19.20
C PRO A 136 13.07 7.32 19.24
N VAL A 137 13.89 7.96 18.42
CA VAL A 137 15.35 7.80 18.48
C VAL A 137 15.85 8.51 19.74
N PRO A 138 16.44 7.79 20.72
CA PRO A 138 16.81 8.38 22.00
C PRO A 138 18.01 9.31 21.86
N GLU A 139 18.18 10.22 22.83
CA GLU A 139 19.38 11.05 22.91
C GLU A 139 20.61 10.24 23.32
N LYS A 140 20.42 9.29 24.23
CA LYS A 140 21.45 8.37 24.72
C LYS A 140 20.98 6.94 24.54
N SER A 141 21.84 6.11 24.00
CA SER A 141 21.61 4.67 23.86
C SER A 141 22.46 3.90 24.89
N ALA A 142 21.95 2.73 25.28
CA ALA A 142 22.70 1.80 26.14
C ALA A 142 23.82 1.03 25.37
N ASN A 143 23.86 1.16 24.04
CA ASN A 143 24.85 0.55 23.14
C ASN A 143 25.10 1.47 21.94
N ASP A 144 26.17 1.18 21.20
CA ASP A 144 26.63 1.98 20.05
C ASP A 144 26.21 1.39 18.70
N ASN A 145 25.28 0.41 18.65
CA ASN A 145 24.89 -0.27 17.40
C ASN A 145 23.94 0.59 16.54
N GLY A 146 23.26 1.56 17.15
CA GLY A 146 22.20 2.34 16.49
C GLY A 146 20.88 1.58 16.38
N MET A 147 19.89 2.21 15.73
CA MET A 147 18.55 1.65 15.54
C MET A 147 18.29 1.21 14.08
N PHE A 148 19.26 1.38 13.17
CA PHE A 148 19.04 1.24 11.73
C PHE A 148 20.03 0.34 11.03
#